data_eb5f00e7accf0a3f6dff6240eb591587
#
_entry.id   eb5f00e7accf0a3f6dff6240eb591587
#
_cell.length_a   1.000
_cell.length_b   1.000
_cell.length_c   1.000
_cell.angle_alpha   90.00
_cell.angle_beta   90.00
_cell.angle_gamma   90.00
#
_symmetry.space_group_name_H-M   'P 1'
#
loop_
_entity.id
_entity.type
_entity.pdbx_description
1 polymer ?
#
loop_
_entity_poly.entity_id
_entity_poly.type
_entity_poly.pdbx_seq_one_letter_code
_entity_poly.pdbx_strand_id
1 'polypeptide(L)'
;SIILSQLGHTVHGIDITPNMIDEANQLAQSLDCDATFSVMDAENLSFDTNTFDIVVARNVTWNLPHPDKAYAEWLRVIRPGGLILNYDAEHARNHHDLPQSVHHAHEHVSKELKERCHTIYHMLDISSYTRPQWDKELLTKLGASSVTIDLTVGPRIYNEEDEFYIPVPMFLVKAIK
;
A
#
# COMPACT_ATOMS: atom_id res chain seq x y z
N SER A 1 0.97 -9.25 -5.91
CA SER A 1 0.25 -10.55 -5.78
C SER A 1 0.92 -11.65 -6.58
N ILE A 2 1.16 -11.48 -7.86
CA ILE A 2 1.71 -12.50 -8.78
C ILE A 2 3.05 -13.07 -8.27
N ILE A 3 4.01 -12.23 -7.90
CA ILE A 3 5.32 -12.66 -7.37
C ILE A 3 5.16 -13.56 -6.14
N LEU A 4 4.25 -13.23 -5.23
CA LEU A 4 4.00 -14.06 -4.05
C LEU A 4 3.40 -15.42 -4.42
N SER A 5 2.51 -15.47 -5.40
CA SER A 5 1.96 -16.73 -5.90
C SER A 5 3.04 -17.59 -6.56
N GLN A 6 3.93 -17.02 -7.37
CA GLN A 6 5.07 -17.71 -7.96
C GLN A 6 6.07 -18.24 -6.91
N LEU A 7 6.11 -17.65 -5.72
CA LEU A 7 6.88 -18.13 -4.57
C LEU A 7 6.15 -19.24 -3.78
N GLY A 8 4.99 -19.69 -4.25
CA GLY A 8 4.23 -20.81 -3.67
C GLY A 8 3.22 -20.41 -2.60
N HIS A 9 2.89 -19.14 -2.47
CA HIS A 9 1.85 -18.68 -1.55
C HIS A 9 0.47 -18.69 -2.22
N THR A 10 -0.58 -19.02 -1.46
CA THR A 10 -1.97 -18.80 -1.88
C THR A 10 -2.29 -17.32 -1.71
N VAL A 11 -2.59 -16.62 -2.81
CA VAL A 11 -2.70 -15.17 -2.84
C VAL A 11 -4.06 -14.72 -3.36
N HIS A 12 -4.66 -13.77 -2.65
CA HIS A 12 -5.82 -13.02 -3.10
C HIS A 12 -5.48 -11.53 -3.16
N GLY A 13 -5.53 -10.94 -4.34
CA GLY A 13 -5.32 -9.51 -4.55
C GLY A 13 -6.66 -8.76 -4.60
N ILE A 14 -6.69 -7.55 -4.07
CA ILE A 14 -7.84 -6.66 -4.16
C ILE A 14 -7.44 -5.29 -4.68
N ASP A 15 -8.35 -4.67 -5.39
CA ASP A 15 -8.29 -3.25 -5.77
C ASP A 15 -9.72 -2.72 -5.90
N ILE A 16 -9.94 -1.43 -5.60
CA ILE A 16 -11.26 -0.81 -5.76
C ILE A 16 -11.60 -0.54 -7.22
N THR A 17 -10.61 -0.54 -8.11
CA THR A 17 -10.72 -0.19 -9.52
C THR A 17 -10.93 -1.44 -10.38
N PRO A 18 -12.09 -1.64 -11.04
CA PRO A 18 -12.35 -2.82 -11.87
C PRO A 18 -11.28 -3.04 -12.95
N ASN A 19 -10.85 -2.00 -13.64
CA ASN A 19 -9.83 -2.12 -14.69
C ASN A 19 -8.49 -2.67 -14.17
N MET A 20 -8.09 -2.31 -12.92
CA MET A 20 -6.87 -2.84 -12.29
C MET A 20 -7.00 -4.35 -12.00
N ILE A 21 -8.21 -4.79 -11.65
CA ILE A 21 -8.49 -6.21 -11.44
C ILE A 21 -8.49 -6.97 -12.77
N ASP A 22 -9.05 -6.38 -13.83
CA ASP A 22 -9.02 -6.99 -15.17
C ASP A 22 -7.59 -7.17 -15.68
N GLU A 23 -6.75 -6.14 -15.56
CA GLU A 23 -5.32 -6.21 -15.91
C GLU A 23 -4.57 -7.25 -15.06
N ALA A 24 -4.84 -7.31 -13.75
CA ALA A 24 -4.22 -8.28 -12.86
C ALA A 24 -4.59 -9.72 -13.24
N ASN A 25 -5.86 -9.99 -13.61
CA ASN A 25 -6.32 -11.29 -14.07
C ASN A 25 -5.67 -11.68 -15.41
N GLN A 26 -5.58 -10.76 -16.37
CA GLN A 26 -4.93 -11.01 -17.65
C GLN A 26 -3.44 -11.33 -17.47
N LEU A 27 -2.76 -10.57 -16.62
CA LEU A 27 -1.35 -10.80 -16.32
C LEU A 27 -1.13 -12.14 -15.62
N ALA A 28 -1.96 -12.50 -14.62
CA ALA A 28 -1.89 -13.79 -13.94
C ALA A 28 -2.08 -14.95 -14.92
N GLN A 29 -3.06 -14.85 -15.82
CA GLN A 29 -3.31 -15.84 -16.84
C GLN A 29 -2.12 -15.97 -17.81
N SER A 30 -1.52 -14.86 -18.23
CA SER A 30 -0.36 -14.87 -19.15
C SER A 30 0.89 -15.51 -18.54
N LEU A 31 0.99 -15.49 -17.21
CA LEU A 31 2.12 -16.02 -16.44
C LEU A 31 1.83 -17.39 -15.79
N ASP A 32 0.71 -18.03 -16.12
CA ASP A 32 0.24 -19.30 -15.54
C ASP A 32 0.29 -19.26 -14.00
N CYS A 33 -0.30 -18.22 -13.42
CA CYS A 33 -0.22 -17.88 -12.00
C CYS A 33 -1.58 -18.07 -11.32
N ASP A 34 -1.62 -18.82 -10.20
CA ASP A 34 -2.85 -19.17 -9.46
C ASP A 34 -3.38 -18.06 -8.55
N ALA A 35 -2.79 -16.84 -8.57
CA ALA A 35 -3.31 -15.72 -7.80
C ALA A 35 -4.74 -15.37 -8.23
N THR A 36 -5.61 -15.13 -7.26
CA THR A 36 -7.00 -14.68 -7.49
C THR A 36 -7.14 -13.19 -7.20
N PHE A 37 -8.10 -12.53 -7.86
CA PHE A 37 -8.30 -11.09 -7.70
C PHE A 37 -9.79 -10.75 -7.62
N SER A 38 -10.12 -9.71 -6.85
CA SER A 38 -11.49 -9.20 -6.80
C SER A 38 -11.54 -7.68 -6.60
N VAL A 39 -12.57 -7.05 -7.16
CA VAL A 39 -12.89 -5.65 -6.87
C VAL A 39 -13.39 -5.55 -5.44
N MET A 40 -12.67 -4.83 -4.59
CA MET A 40 -13.00 -4.70 -3.17
C MET A 40 -12.39 -3.44 -2.58
N ASP A 41 -13.10 -2.84 -1.62
CA ASP A 41 -12.61 -1.72 -0.84
C ASP A 41 -11.72 -2.22 0.31
N ALA A 42 -10.51 -1.67 0.41
CA ALA A 42 -9.57 -2.00 1.48
C ALA A 42 -10.05 -1.57 2.88
N GLU A 43 -11.01 -0.64 2.95
CA GLU A 43 -11.64 -0.17 4.18
C GLU A 43 -12.86 -1.01 4.61
N ASN A 44 -13.33 -1.93 3.74
CA ASN A 44 -14.49 -2.78 3.99
C ASN A 44 -14.34 -4.13 3.30
N LEU A 45 -13.65 -5.06 3.95
CA LEU A 45 -13.31 -6.36 3.39
C LEU A 45 -14.45 -7.37 3.58
N SER A 46 -14.86 -8.04 2.49
CA SER A 46 -15.87 -9.11 2.54
C SER A 46 -15.34 -10.47 2.97
N PHE A 47 -14.10 -10.54 3.45
CA PHE A 47 -13.52 -11.76 4.01
C PHE A 47 -13.93 -11.99 5.47
N ASP A 48 -13.98 -13.25 5.86
CA ASP A 48 -14.21 -13.63 7.25
C ASP A 48 -13.04 -13.23 8.18
N THR A 49 -13.33 -13.11 9.47
CA THR A 49 -12.31 -12.88 10.50
C THR A 49 -11.31 -14.06 10.54
N ASN A 50 -10.02 -13.76 10.71
CA ASN A 50 -8.94 -14.75 10.83
C ASN A 50 -8.77 -15.66 9.59
N THR A 51 -8.93 -15.10 8.40
CA THR A 51 -8.80 -15.84 7.12
C THR A 51 -7.35 -15.96 6.67
N PHE A 52 -6.56 -14.89 6.83
CA PHE A 52 -5.23 -14.79 6.23
C PHE A 52 -4.10 -14.91 7.25
N ASP A 53 -2.94 -15.37 6.78
CA ASP A 53 -1.68 -15.32 7.52
C ASP A 53 -1.06 -13.93 7.50
N ILE A 54 -1.14 -13.30 6.32
CA ILE A 54 -0.44 -12.05 6.04
C ILE A 54 -1.33 -11.16 5.17
N VAL A 55 -1.39 -9.88 5.51
CA VAL A 55 -1.86 -8.81 4.65
C VAL A 55 -0.65 -7.99 4.19
N VAL A 56 -0.50 -7.81 2.88
CA VAL A 56 0.56 -6.97 2.29
C VAL A 56 -0.10 -5.81 1.55
N ALA A 57 0.29 -4.60 1.89
CA ALA A 57 -0.09 -3.39 1.18
C ALA A 57 1.16 -2.63 0.71
N ARG A 58 1.08 -1.99 -0.46
CA ARG A 58 2.13 -1.12 -0.97
C ARG A 58 1.52 0.11 -1.61
N ASN A 59 1.91 1.29 -1.12
CA ASN A 59 1.40 2.58 -1.60
C ASN A 59 -0.15 2.64 -1.58
N VAL A 60 -0.77 2.18 -0.49
CA VAL A 60 -2.22 2.14 -0.34
C VAL A 60 -2.70 3.14 0.70
N THR A 61 -2.20 3.06 1.94
CA THR A 61 -2.76 3.81 3.07
C THR A 61 -2.65 5.32 2.92
N TRP A 62 -1.62 5.84 2.25
CA TRP A 62 -1.45 7.27 2.00
C TRP A 62 -2.58 7.90 1.17
N ASN A 63 -3.36 7.09 0.47
CA ASN A 63 -4.40 7.51 -0.47
C ASN A 63 -5.82 7.10 -0.04
N LEU A 64 -5.97 6.51 1.15
CA LEU A 64 -7.28 6.09 1.65
C LEU A 64 -8.01 7.24 2.36
N PRO A 65 -9.32 7.39 2.13
CA PRO A 65 -10.18 8.30 2.91
C PRO A 65 -10.17 8.01 4.40
N HIS A 66 -10.21 6.72 4.79
CA HIS A 66 -10.27 6.27 6.19
C HIS A 66 -9.26 5.15 6.46
N PRO A 67 -7.94 5.45 6.48
CA PRO A 67 -6.91 4.43 6.67
C PRO A 67 -7.00 3.72 8.04
N ASP A 68 -7.66 4.33 9.02
CA ASP A 68 -7.97 3.71 10.31
C ASP A 68 -8.93 2.51 10.16
N LYS A 69 -9.94 2.62 9.28
CA LYS A 69 -10.84 1.51 8.95
C LYS A 69 -10.09 0.39 8.22
N ALA A 70 -9.23 0.74 7.28
CA ALA A 70 -8.44 -0.24 6.57
C ALA A 70 -7.56 -1.05 7.53
N TYR A 71 -6.85 -0.41 8.44
CA TYR A 71 -6.04 -1.11 9.44
C TYR A 71 -6.87 -1.99 10.37
N ALA A 72 -8.07 -1.53 10.78
CA ALA A 72 -8.99 -2.34 11.57
C ALA A 72 -9.45 -3.60 10.82
N GLU A 73 -9.82 -3.45 9.55
CA GLU A 73 -10.21 -4.57 8.68
C GLU A 73 -9.04 -5.53 8.43
N TRP A 74 -7.84 -5.03 8.17
CA TRP A 74 -6.66 -5.86 7.97
C TRP A 74 -6.32 -6.66 9.24
N LEU A 75 -6.40 -6.05 10.43
CA LEU A 75 -6.27 -6.77 11.69
C LEU A 75 -7.40 -7.79 11.89
N ARG A 76 -8.64 -7.47 11.49
CA ARG A 76 -9.77 -8.41 11.61
C ARG A 76 -9.52 -9.67 10.79
N VAL A 77 -9.12 -9.52 9.53
CA VAL A 77 -9.01 -10.66 8.59
C VAL A 77 -7.75 -11.50 8.78
N ILE A 78 -6.68 -10.99 9.39
CA ILE A 78 -5.52 -11.82 9.72
C ILE A 78 -5.81 -12.66 10.97
N ARG A 79 -5.23 -13.87 11.03
CA ARG A 79 -5.31 -14.76 12.20
C ARG A 79 -4.44 -14.27 13.35
N PRO A 80 -4.68 -14.71 14.60
CA PRO A 80 -3.75 -14.45 15.70
C PRO A 80 -2.33 -14.89 15.37
N GLY A 81 -1.35 -14.01 15.61
CA GLY A 81 0.05 -14.19 15.20
C GLY A 81 0.35 -13.90 13.72
N GLY A 82 -0.66 -13.57 12.93
CA GLY A 82 -0.50 -13.14 11.54
C GLY A 82 0.10 -11.74 11.42
N LEU A 83 0.49 -11.36 10.21
CA LEU A 83 1.28 -10.16 9.93
C LEU A 83 0.53 -9.17 9.05
N ILE A 84 0.69 -7.88 9.33
CA ILE A 84 0.48 -6.79 8.37
C ILE A 84 1.86 -6.30 7.94
N LEU A 85 2.07 -6.18 6.62
CA LEU A 85 3.24 -5.59 6.00
C LEU A 85 2.77 -4.42 5.12
N ASN A 86 2.87 -3.21 5.63
CA ASN A 86 2.50 -2.01 4.88
C ASN A 86 3.75 -1.24 4.44
N TYR A 87 4.05 -1.31 3.14
CA TYR A 87 5.10 -0.53 2.48
C TYR A 87 4.49 0.76 1.95
N ASP A 88 4.86 1.90 2.51
CA ASP A 88 4.27 3.18 2.14
C ASP A 88 5.28 4.34 2.24
N ALA A 89 4.83 5.55 1.91
CA ALA A 89 5.61 6.77 2.01
C ALA A 89 4.70 7.98 2.27
N GLU A 90 5.27 9.10 2.73
CA GLU A 90 4.53 10.37 2.90
C GLU A 90 4.39 11.12 1.56
N HIS A 91 3.71 10.50 0.58
CA HIS A 91 3.60 11.05 -0.77
C HIS A 91 2.97 12.45 -0.81
N ALA A 92 1.90 12.67 -0.05
CA ALA A 92 1.17 13.94 -0.07
C ALA A 92 1.97 15.11 0.52
N ARG A 93 2.72 14.86 1.61
CA ARG A 93 3.49 15.88 2.33
C ARG A 93 4.71 16.36 1.55
N ASN A 94 5.36 15.45 0.86
CA ASN A 94 6.61 15.70 0.14
C ASN A 94 6.42 16.04 -1.34
N HIS A 95 5.17 16.12 -1.83
CA HIS A 95 4.89 16.32 -3.26
C HIS A 95 5.46 17.63 -3.85
N HIS A 96 5.63 18.65 -3.03
CA HIS A 96 6.17 19.96 -3.47
C HIS A 96 7.70 20.04 -3.46
N ASP A 97 8.35 19.23 -2.65
CA ASP A 97 9.79 19.31 -2.38
C ASP A 97 10.61 18.28 -3.17
N LEU A 98 9.94 17.49 -4.03
CA LEU A 98 10.63 16.49 -4.82
C LEU A 98 11.52 17.14 -5.87
N PRO A 99 12.82 16.77 -5.92
CA PRO A 99 13.68 17.19 -7.02
C PRO A 99 13.06 16.74 -8.32
N GLN A 100 13.02 17.64 -9.32
CA GLN A 100 12.62 17.27 -10.67
C GLN A 100 13.71 16.36 -11.24
N SER A 101 13.61 15.07 -10.98
CA SER A 101 14.44 14.08 -11.66
C SER A 101 14.09 14.07 -13.15
N VAL A 102 15.10 13.95 -13.98
CA VAL A 102 14.99 14.08 -15.43
C VAL A 102 14.10 12.98 -16.05
N HIS A 103 13.90 11.87 -15.35
CA HIS A 103 13.03 10.76 -15.77
C HIS A 103 12.27 10.21 -14.58
N HIS A 104 10.94 10.31 -14.58
CA HIS A 104 10.06 9.69 -13.59
C HIS A 104 8.76 9.23 -14.22
N ALA A 105 8.11 8.23 -13.63
CA ALA A 105 6.87 7.61 -14.13
C ALA A 105 5.72 8.59 -14.42
N HIS A 106 5.77 9.81 -13.89
CA HIS A 106 4.74 10.83 -14.05
C HIS A 106 5.16 12.00 -14.97
N GLU A 107 6.22 11.85 -15.75
CA GLU A 107 6.71 12.90 -16.67
C GLU A 107 5.63 13.32 -17.67
N HIS A 108 4.86 12.36 -18.19
CA HIS A 108 3.82 12.58 -19.18
C HIS A 108 2.45 13.00 -18.62
N VAL A 109 2.32 13.11 -17.28
CA VAL A 109 1.06 13.53 -16.66
C VAL A 109 0.84 15.02 -16.85
N SER A 110 -0.35 15.40 -17.38
CA SER A 110 -0.69 16.80 -17.60
C SER A 110 -0.65 17.63 -16.30
N LYS A 111 -0.35 18.93 -16.43
CA LYS A 111 -0.33 19.85 -15.29
C LYS A 111 -1.68 19.87 -14.57
N GLU A 112 -2.78 19.88 -15.31
CA GLU A 112 -4.15 19.86 -14.75
C GLU A 112 -4.39 18.60 -13.89
N LEU A 113 -3.93 17.43 -14.36
CA LEU A 113 -4.07 16.19 -13.60
C LEU A 113 -3.19 16.20 -12.33
N LYS A 114 -1.97 16.74 -12.41
CA LYS A 114 -1.10 16.93 -11.24
C LYS A 114 -1.75 17.84 -10.19
N GLU A 115 -2.32 18.98 -10.62
CA GLU A 115 -3.04 19.91 -9.73
C GLU A 115 -4.28 19.26 -9.09
N ARG A 116 -5.02 18.43 -9.85
CA ARG A 116 -6.16 17.68 -9.33
C ARG A 116 -5.73 16.63 -8.30
N CYS A 117 -4.69 15.87 -8.56
CA CYS A 117 -4.11 14.92 -7.59
C CYS A 117 -3.68 15.64 -6.32
N HIS A 118 -2.98 16.76 -6.45
CA HIS A 118 -2.56 17.59 -5.32
C HIS A 118 -3.76 18.03 -4.46
N THR A 119 -4.84 18.51 -5.11
CA THR A 119 -6.07 18.90 -4.40
C THR A 119 -6.66 17.72 -3.63
N ILE A 120 -6.73 16.53 -4.24
CA ILE A 120 -7.25 15.32 -3.59
C ILE A 120 -6.40 14.97 -2.35
N TYR A 121 -5.07 14.99 -2.47
CA TYR A 121 -4.18 14.66 -1.35
C TYR A 121 -4.39 15.58 -0.14
N HIS A 122 -4.61 16.87 -0.36
CA HIS A 122 -4.88 17.83 0.72
C HIS A 122 -6.28 17.68 1.35
N MET A 123 -7.19 16.96 0.69
CA MET A 123 -8.51 16.64 1.25
C MET A 123 -8.49 15.42 2.16
N LEU A 124 -7.43 14.61 2.11
CA LEU A 124 -7.30 13.41 2.92
C LEU A 124 -6.67 13.73 4.28
N ASP A 125 -7.32 13.31 5.35
CA ASP A 125 -6.85 13.52 6.73
C ASP A 125 -5.45 12.96 6.96
N ILE A 126 -5.13 11.84 6.33
CA ILE A 126 -3.82 11.18 6.46
C ILE A 126 -2.66 12.06 6.01
N SER A 127 -2.89 13.02 5.12
CA SER A 127 -1.87 13.97 4.66
C SER A 127 -1.41 14.93 5.77
N SER A 128 -2.17 15.07 6.84
CA SER A 128 -1.84 15.86 8.02
C SER A 128 -1.06 15.06 9.08
N TYR A 129 -1.06 13.73 9.01
CA TYR A 129 -0.46 12.87 10.00
C TYR A 129 1.05 12.71 9.81
N THR A 130 1.78 12.57 10.91
CA THR A 130 3.22 12.25 10.86
C THR A 130 3.40 10.75 10.73
N ARG A 131 3.71 10.30 9.53
CA ARG A 131 3.92 8.89 9.22
C ARG A 131 5.42 8.55 9.22
N PRO A 132 5.79 7.31 9.55
CA PRO A 132 4.98 6.17 9.96
C PRO A 132 4.63 6.10 11.46
N GLN A 133 4.89 7.15 12.22
CA GLN A 133 4.64 7.14 13.67
C GLN A 133 3.14 7.00 13.99
N TRP A 134 2.29 7.74 13.27
CA TRP A 134 0.84 7.63 13.38
C TRP A 134 0.34 6.20 13.11
N ASP A 135 0.87 5.54 12.08
CA ASP A 135 0.52 4.15 11.75
C ASP A 135 0.80 3.20 12.92
N LYS A 136 1.97 3.36 13.54
CA LYS A 136 2.38 2.56 14.70
C LYS A 136 1.44 2.77 15.88
N GLU A 137 1.13 4.03 16.20
CA GLU A 137 0.24 4.38 17.32
C GLU A 137 -1.16 3.82 17.11
N LEU A 138 -1.70 3.97 15.89
CA LEU A 138 -3.01 3.44 15.53
C LEU A 138 -3.06 1.91 15.63
N LEU A 139 -2.12 1.19 15.01
CA LEU A 139 -2.09 -0.27 15.07
C LEU A 139 -1.94 -0.80 16.49
N THR A 140 -1.13 -0.12 17.31
CA THR A 140 -1.02 -0.45 18.75
C THR A 140 -2.36 -0.25 19.47
N LYS A 141 -3.06 0.87 19.20
CA LYS A 141 -4.39 1.15 19.77
C LYS A 141 -5.45 0.15 19.31
N LEU A 142 -5.35 -0.34 18.08
CA LEU A 142 -6.24 -1.36 17.52
C LEU A 142 -5.96 -2.77 18.04
N GLY A 143 -4.92 -2.96 18.87
CA GLY A 143 -4.64 -4.21 19.56
C GLY A 143 -3.59 -5.10 18.90
N ALA A 144 -2.78 -4.56 17.98
CA ALA A 144 -1.61 -5.29 17.49
C ALA A 144 -0.64 -5.59 18.64
N SER A 145 -0.20 -6.85 18.75
CA SER A 145 0.69 -7.32 19.83
C SER A 145 2.12 -6.78 19.71
N SER A 146 2.53 -6.42 18.48
CA SER A 146 3.83 -5.80 18.19
C SER A 146 3.72 -4.94 16.92
N VAL A 147 4.33 -3.75 16.95
CA VAL A 147 4.44 -2.89 15.76
C VAL A 147 5.86 -2.37 15.65
N THR A 148 6.52 -2.65 14.53
CA THR A 148 7.86 -2.19 14.20
C THR A 148 7.85 -1.37 12.93
N ILE A 149 8.77 -0.41 12.84
CA ILE A 149 8.98 0.47 11.68
C ILE A 149 10.38 0.22 11.14
N ASP A 150 10.49 0.07 9.82
CA ASP A 150 11.74 0.02 9.09
C ASP A 150 11.81 1.19 8.09
N LEU A 151 12.70 2.12 8.34
CA LEU A 151 12.96 3.30 7.49
C LEU A 151 14.03 3.03 6.43
N THR A 152 14.63 1.84 6.43
CA THR A 152 15.72 1.48 5.52
C THR A 152 15.26 0.69 4.29
N VAL A 153 13.96 0.50 4.15
CA VAL A 153 13.38 -0.31 3.07
C VAL A 153 13.58 0.31 1.68
N GLY A 154 13.50 1.63 1.56
CA GLY A 154 13.63 2.34 0.29
C GLY A 154 14.95 2.01 -0.43
N PRO A 155 16.14 2.26 0.19
CA PRO A 155 17.43 1.94 -0.42
C PRO A 155 17.64 0.46 -0.75
N ARG A 156 16.89 -0.46 -0.15
CA ARG A 156 16.96 -1.89 -0.47
C ARG A 156 16.10 -2.27 -1.68
N ILE A 157 15.08 -1.48 -1.98
CA ILE A 157 14.19 -1.70 -3.12
C ILE A 157 14.68 -0.95 -4.36
N TYR A 158 15.09 0.29 -4.18
CA TYR A 158 15.57 1.17 -5.24
C TYR A 158 17.09 1.22 -5.23
N ASN A 159 17.73 0.24 -5.90
CA ASN A 159 19.18 0.19 -6.04
C ASN A 159 19.68 1.16 -7.12
N GLU A 160 18.82 1.56 -8.06
CA GLU A 160 19.09 2.45 -9.18
C GLU A 160 17.96 3.47 -9.31
N GLU A 161 18.28 4.67 -9.80
CA GLU A 161 17.29 5.68 -10.15
C GLU A 161 16.79 5.43 -11.58
N ASP A 162 15.87 4.50 -11.72
CA ASP A 162 15.16 4.21 -12.97
C ASP A 162 13.83 4.99 -13.07
N GLU A 163 13.06 4.74 -14.12
CA GLU A 163 11.75 5.34 -14.35
C GLU A 163 10.71 5.06 -13.25
N PHE A 164 10.93 4.05 -12.42
CA PHE A 164 10.09 3.66 -11.29
C PHE A 164 10.58 4.19 -9.95
N TYR A 165 11.72 4.88 -9.93
CA TYR A 165 12.27 5.47 -8.73
C TYR A 165 11.33 6.51 -8.14
N ILE A 166 11.03 6.36 -6.86
CA ILE A 166 10.21 7.31 -6.10
C ILE A 166 11.13 8.00 -5.09
N PRO A 167 11.41 9.31 -5.25
CA PRO A 167 12.33 10.05 -4.38
C PRO A 167 11.78 10.30 -2.97
N VAL A 168 10.55 9.89 -2.67
CA VAL A 168 9.96 9.98 -1.33
C VAL A 168 10.47 8.82 -0.47
N PRO A 169 11.02 9.07 0.73
CA PRO A 169 11.50 8.03 1.62
C PRO A 169 10.39 7.02 1.94
N MET A 170 10.61 5.77 1.53
CA MET A 170 9.71 4.66 1.86
C MET A 170 9.98 4.14 3.25
N PHE A 171 8.93 3.67 3.90
CA PHE A 171 8.99 2.94 5.15
C PHE A 171 8.18 1.64 5.08
N LEU A 172 8.51 0.70 5.94
CA LEU A 172 7.70 -0.49 6.21
C LEU A 172 7.15 -0.40 7.64
N VAL A 173 5.84 -0.51 7.75
CA VAL A 173 5.19 -0.78 9.03
C VAL A 173 4.84 -2.27 9.07
N LYS A 174 5.43 -3.00 10.03
CA LYS A 174 5.15 -4.40 10.29
C LYS A 174 4.40 -4.51 11.61
N ALA A 175 3.20 -5.08 11.58
CA ALA A 175 2.41 -5.36 12.78
C ALA A 175 2.11 -6.86 12.90
N ILE A 176 2.02 -7.34 14.14
CA ILE A 176 1.60 -8.69 14.50
C ILE A 176 0.26 -8.59 15.26
N LYS A 177 -0.74 -9.37 14.85
CA LYS A 177 -2.01 -9.47 15.58
C LYS A 177 -1.86 -10.22 16.88
#